data_b02f22d29e4ac8411b4df6090403b0fb
#
_entry.id   b02f22d29e4ac8411b4df6090403b0fb
#
_cell.length_a   1.000
_cell.length_b   1.000
_cell.length_c   1.000
_cell.angle_alpha   90.00
_cell.angle_beta   90.00
_cell.angle_gamma   90.00
#
_symmetry.space_group_name_H-M   'P 1'
#
loop_
_entity.id
_entity.type
_entity.pdbx_description
1 polymer ?
#
loop_
_entity_poly.entity_id
_entity_poly.type
_entity_poly.pdbx_seq_one_letter_code
_entity_poly.pdbx_strand_id
1 'polypeptide(L)'
;MPSIGEGKTKFGRSYVYLNPQVNSQYSSTGVWRLTNQDISSGVDSSDLIKSAQVAAGSPSIAAGQPIYIDSNGKAQLADASALTTARVAGLATTAAAANSFVSYTRNQALTLANINSLADNVSNGLLEAGKYYWLSVNTGKLTRTPDTSTTGAVLVQIGLALSTNEIQIEIQAPVVI
;
A
#
# COMPACT_ATOMS: atom_id res chain seq x y z
N MET A 1 27.72 21.18 28.26
CA MET A 1 26.26 21.34 28.00
C MET A 1 26.13 22.20 26.77
N PRO A 2 25.52 21.78 25.69
CA PRO A 2 25.26 22.66 24.57
C PRO A 2 24.26 23.74 25.02
N SER A 3 24.64 25.00 24.78
CA SER A 3 23.78 26.14 25.07
C SER A 3 22.57 26.13 24.14
N ILE A 4 21.40 26.32 24.68
CA ILE A 4 20.18 26.57 23.91
C ILE A 4 20.36 27.94 23.25
N GLY A 5 20.56 27.94 21.93
CA GLY A 5 20.66 29.18 21.16
C GLY A 5 19.30 29.67 20.71
N GLU A 6 18.88 30.84 21.11
CA GLU A 6 17.72 31.50 20.52
C GLU A 6 18.13 32.19 19.22
N GLY A 7 17.59 31.74 18.10
CA GLY A 7 17.73 32.45 16.82
C GLY A 7 16.58 33.44 16.62
N LYS A 8 16.87 34.70 16.41
CA LYS A 8 15.86 35.70 16.01
C LYS A 8 15.88 35.88 14.50
N THR A 9 14.72 35.77 13.87
CA THR A 9 14.58 36.14 12.46
C THR A 9 14.34 37.63 12.31
N LYS A 10 14.59 38.17 11.13
CA LYS A 10 14.36 39.57 10.73
C LYS A 10 12.89 40.03 10.94
N PHE A 11 11.98 39.13 11.26
CA PHE A 11 10.55 39.35 11.48
C PHE A 11 10.10 39.09 12.94
N GLY A 12 11.02 39.02 13.89
CA GLY A 12 10.71 38.98 15.33
C GLY A 12 10.12 37.67 15.84
N ARG A 13 10.15 36.57 15.09
CA ARG A 13 9.78 35.26 15.58
C ARG A 13 10.97 34.55 16.21
N SER A 14 10.80 34.11 17.46
CA SER A 14 11.77 33.30 18.18
C SER A 14 11.54 31.82 17.89
N TYR A 15 12.59 31.10 17.53
CA TYR A 15 12.57 29.64 17.40
C TYR A 15 13.39 29.06 18.55
N VAL A 16 12.79 28.13 19.31
CA VAL A 16 13.49 27.40 20.36
C VAL A 16 13.93 26.04 19.78
N TYR A 17 15.23 25.81 19.80
CA TYR A 17 15.76 24.49 19.44
C TYR A 17 15.57 23.53 20.61
N LEU A 18 14.75 22.51 20.40
CA LEU A 18 14.45 21.51 21.45
C LEU A 18 15.35 20.28 21.40
N ASN A 19 16.12 20.06 20.31
CA ASN A 19 17.00 18.90 20.22
C ASN A 19 18.15 19.11 19.21
N PRO A 20 19.42 19.02 19.64
CA PRO A 20 20.57 19.11 18.72
C PRO A 20 20.80 17.86 17.85
N GLN A 21 19.99 16.82 18.02
CA GLN A 21 20.06 15.59 17.23
C GLN A 21 19.15 15.61 15.99
N VAL A 22 18.28 16.60 15.84
CA VAL A 22 17.48 16.77 14.63
C VAL A 22 18.30 17.59 13.65
N ASN A 23 18.96 16.93 12.75
CA ASN A 23 19.72 17.37 11.56
C ASN A 23 19.56 18.85 11.15
N SER A 24 19.92 19.77 12.04
CA SER A 24 20.09 21.18 11.71
C SER A 24 21.54 21.38 11.30
N GLN A 25 21.80 21.54 10.03
CA GLN A 25 23.11 21.93 9.58
C GLN A 25 23.26 23.45 9.70
N TYR A 26 24.14 23.87 10.61
CA TYR A 26 24.60 25.23 10.67
C TYR A 26 25.43 25.50 9.42
N SER A 27 24.94 26.40 8.57
CA SER A 27 25.73 26.86 7.43
C SER A 27 26.87 27.76 7.90
N SER A 28 28.03 27.64 7.28
CA SER A 28 29.21 28.52 7.55
C SER A 28 28.91 29.99 7.34
N THR A 29 27.76 30.37 6.79
CA THR A 29 27.27 31.75 6.62
C THR A 29 26.35 32.20 7.75
N GLY A 30 26.17 31.43 8.81
CA GLY A 30 25.34 31.80 9.95
C GLY A 30 23.83 31.80 9.67
N VAL A 31 23.38 31.23 8.56
CA VAL A 31 21.95 31.14 8.21
C VAL A 31 21.42 29.75 8.54
N TRP A 32 20.41 29.67 9.39
CA TRP A 32 19.70 28.46 9.67
C TRP A 32 18.82 28.11 8.47
N ARG A 33 19.06 26.97 7.86
CA ARG A 33 18.16 26.40 6.85
C ARG A 33 17.39 25.25 7.47
N LEU A 34 16.08 25.31 7.39
CA LEU A 34 15.26 24.12 7.46
C LEU A 34 15.60 23.31 6.20
N THR A 35 16.25 22.18 6.36
CA THR A 35 16.43 21.26 5.25
C THR A 35 15.07 20.64 4.95
N ASN A 36 14.71 20.53 3.68
CA ASN A 36 13.45 19.92 3.23
C ASN A 36 13.23 18.47 3.73
N GLN A 37 14.20 17.89 4.42
CA GLN A 37 14.06 16.57 5.04
C GLN A 37 13.03 16.56 6.18
N ASP A 38 12.80 17.69 6.85
CA ASP A 38 11.85 17.74 7.97
C ASP A 38 10.37 17.85 7.51
N ILE A 39 10.16 18.18 6.23
CA ILE A 39 8.80 18.30 5.65
C ILE A 39 8.40 17.00 4.93
N SER A 40 9.36 16.17 4.53
CA SER A 40 9.12 14.90 3.87
C SER A 40 8.92 13.73 4.83
N SER A 41 9.12 13.92 6.13
CA SER A 41 8.99 12.87 7.15
C SER A 41 7.55 12.56 7.56
N GLY A 42 6.55 13.06 6.81
CA GLY A 42 5.15 12.71 7.04
C GLY A 42 4.77 11.31 6.57
N VAL A 43 5.58 10.69 5.72
CA VAL A 43 5.34 9.32 5.25
C VAL A 43 6.66 8.57 5.35
N ASP A 44 6.88 7.89 6.46
CA ASP A 44 7.93 6.90 6.57
C ASP A 44 7.68 5.83 5.49
N SER A 45 8.66 5.58 4.63
CA SER A 45 8.54 4.55 3.59
C SER A 45 8.24 3.16 4.18
N SER A 46 8.51 2.95 5.47
CA SER A 46 8.11 1.76 6.22
C SER A 46 6.59 1.62 6.38
N ASP A 47 5.82 2.73 6.33
CA ASP A 47 4.36 2.69 6.37
C ASP A 47 3.73 2.29 5.02
N LEU A 48 4.47 2.38 3.93
CA LEU A 48 4.00 2.00 2.60
C LEU A 48 4.07 0.50 2.36
N ILE A 49 5.05 -0.19 2.94
CA ILE A 49 5.24 -1.65 2.82
C ILE A 49 5.11 -2.29 4.19
N LYS A 50 4.15 -3.17 4.32
CA LYS A 50 3.90 -3.97 5.53
C LYS A 50 4.29 -5.43 5.28
N SER A 51 4.42 -6.21 6.35
CA SER A 51 4.76 -7.62 6.28
C SER A 51 3.84 -8.45 7.17
N ALA A 52 3.46 -9.64 6.71
CA ALA A 52 2.71 -10.61 7.49
C ALA A 52 3.16 -12.04 7.15
N GLN A 53 3.05 -12.96 8.09
CA GLN A 53 3.34 -14.36 7.84
C GLN A 53 2.17 -15.01 7.11
N VAL A 54 2.45 -15.74 6.03
CA VAL A 54 1.45 -16.53 5.29
C VAL A 54 0.94 -17.66 6.17
N ALA A 55 -0.37 -17.89 6.19
CA ALA A 55 -0.99 -18.94 7.00
C ALA A 55 -0.46 -20.33 6.64
N ALA A 56 -0.33 -21.19 7.65
CA ALA A 56 0.00 -22.60 7.45
C ALA A 56 -1.11 -23.29 6.62
N GLY A 57 -0.74 -24.04 5.60
CA GLY A 57 -1.71 -24.70 4.71
C GLY A 57 -2.38 -23.79 3.66
N SER A 58 -2.09 -22.49 3.66
CA SER A 58 -2.48 -21.58 2.58
C SER A 58 -1.65 -21.86 1.31
N PRO A 59 -2.22 -21.64 0.11
CA PRO A 59 -1.44 -21.63 -1.11
C PRO A 59 -0.32 -20.58 -1.02
N SER A 60 0.73 -20.76 -1.82
CA SER A 60 1.75 -19.71 -1.98
C SER A 60 1.12 -18.44 -2.53
N ILE A 61 1.55 -17.31 -2.01
CA ILE A 61 1.14 -15.98 -2.47
C ILE A 61 2.17 -15.52 -3.51
N ALA A 62 1.72 -15.10 -4.69
CA ALA A 62 2.56 -14.48 -5.70
C ALA A 62 2.54 -12.95 -5.56
N ALA A 63 3.59 -12.29 -6.06
CA ALA A 63 3.59 -10.82 -6.14
C ALA A 63 2.41 -10.33 -7.01
N GLY A 64 1.75 -9.25 -6.58
CA GLY A 64 0.57 -8.69 -7.22
C GLY A 64 -0.76 -9.25 -6.72
N GLN A 65 -0.79 -10.36 -6.00
CA GLN A 65 -2.03 -10.94 -5.51
C GLN A 65 -2.61 -10.14 -4.34
N PRO A 66 -3.94 -9.93 -4.31
CA PRO A 66 -4.63 -9.32 -3.17
C PRO A 66 -4.63 -10.29 -1.97
N ILE A 67 -4.33 -9.74 -0.80
CA ILE A 67 -4.30 -10.50 0.46
C ILE A 67 -5.18 -9.84 1.51
N TYR A 68 -5.69 -10.66 2.43
CA TYR A 68 -6.29 -10.20 3.68
C TYR A 68 -5.53 -10.77 4.88
N ILE A 69 -5.73 -10.20 6.05
CA ILE A 69 -5.17 -10.70 7.31
C ILE A 69 -6.28 -11.37 8.09
N ASP A 70 -6.10 -12.65 8.41
CA ASP A 70 -7.07 -13.43 9.16
C ASP A 70 -7.07 -13.08 10.66
N SER A 71 -7.95 -13.70 11.44
CA SER A 71 -8.09 -13.48 12.89
C SER A 71 -6.85 -13.87 13.70
N ASN A 72 -5.94 -14.64 13.12
CA ASN A 72 -4.67 -15.04 13.74
C ASN A 72 -3.50 -14.12 13.33
N GLY A 73 -3.79 -13.03 12.60
CA GLY A 73 -2.77 -12.11 12.08
C GLY A 73 -1.95 -12.68 10.92
N LYS A 74 -2.45 -13.71 10.23
CA LYS A 74 -1.77 -14.35 9.09
C LYS A 74 -2.32 -13.84 7.76
N ALA A 75 -1.42 -13.71 6.78
CA ALA A 75 -1.79 -13.35 5.42
C ALA A 75 -2.39 -14.56 4.68
N GLN A 76 -3.49 -14.31 3.99
CA GLN A 76 -4.14 -15.26 3.09
C GLN A 76 -4.58 -14.55 1.81
N LEU A 77 -4.79 -15.30 0.74
CA LEU A 77 -5.31 -14.76 -0.52
C LEU A 77 -6.74 -14.26 -0.32
N ALA A 78 -7.01 -13.03 -0.76
CA ALA A 78 -8.32 -12.41 -0.68
C ALA A 78 -9.21 -12.82 -1.85
N ASP A 79 -10.54 -12.83 -1.62
CA ASP A 79 -11.56 -12.99 -2.64
C ASP A 79 -12.85 -12.26 -2.24
N ALA A 80 -13.72 -12.00 -3.20
CA ALA A 80 -14.99 -11.30 -3.03
C ALA A 80 -16.19 -12.23 -2.70
N SER A 81 -15.94 -13.47 -2.30
CA SER A 81 -17.01 -14.44 -2.01
C SER A 81 -17.65 -14.22 -0.64
N ALA A 82 -16.94 -13.61 0.30
CA ALA A 82 -17.42 -13.31 1.64
C ALA A 82 -16.82 -12.00 2.19
N LEU A 83 -17.56 -11.32 3.07
CA LEU A 83 -17.09 -10.07 3.67
C LEU A 83 -15.76 -10.23 4.45
N THR A 84 -15.52 -11.39 5.04
CA THR A 84 -14.30 -11.68 5.80
C THR A 84 -13.06 -11.77 4.91
N THR A 85 -13.17 -12.47 3.76
CA THR A 85 -12.08 -12.64 2.79
C THR A 85 -11.91 -11.42 1.89
N ALA A 86 -12.94 -10.57 1.78
CA ALA A 86 -12.93 -9.34 1.00
C ALA A 86 -12.30 -8.14 1.72
N ARG A 87 -11.88 -8.26 2.99
CA ARG A 87 -11.18 -7.21 3.72
C ARG A 87 -9.72 -7.11 3.31
N VAL A 88 -9.48 -6.64 2.10
CA VAL A 88 -8.15 -6.59 1.51
C VAL A 88 -7.21 -5.72 2.35
N ALA A 89 -6.11 -6.31 2.81
CA ALA A 89 -5.04 -5.61 3.52
C ALA A 89 -4.09 -4.88 2.56
N GLY A 90 -3.87 -5.45 1.37
CA GLY A 90 -3.00 -4.89 0.34
C GLY A 90 -2.77 -5.85 -0.82
N LEU A 91 -1.94 -5.43 -1.77
CA LEU A 91 -1.37 -6.31 -2.79
C LEU A 91 0.03 -6.74 -2.38
N ALA A 92 0.33 -8.04 -2.54
CA ALA A 92 1.66 -8.58 -2.26
C ALA A 92 2.72 -7.95 -3.16
N THR A 93 3.83 -7.48 -2.60
CA THR A 93 4.97 -6.96 -3.34
C THR A 93 6.03 -8.03 -3.60
N THR A 94 6.02 -9.10 -2.80
CA THR A 94 6.92 -10.26 -2.92
C THR A 94 6.12 -11.54 -2.96
N ALA A 95 6.69 -12.59 -3.55
CA ALA A 95 6.13 -13.93 -3.42
C ALA A 95 6.52 -14.54 -2.08
N ALA A 96 5.64 -15.39 -1.51
CA ALA A 96 5.90 -16.10 -0.27
C ALA A 96 5.17 -17.45 -0.23
N ALA A 97 5.83 -18.48 0.29
CA ALA A 97 5.23 -19.77 0.59
C ALA A 97 4.50 -19.74 1.94
N ALA A 98 3.71 -20.77 2.24
CA ALA A 98 3.12 -20.98 3.57
C ALA A 98 4.20 -20.89 4.66
N ASN A 99 3.86 -20.30 5.81
CA ASN A 99 4.74 -20.02 6.95
C ASN A 99 5.89 -19.03 6.70
N SER A 100 6.06 -18.52 5.47
CA SER A 100 7.03 -17.45 5.16
C SER A 100 6.39 -16.07 5.28
N PHE A 101 7.21 -15.01 5.31
CA PHE A 101 6.69 -13.64 5.35
C PHE A 101 6.46 -13.11 3.93
N VAL A 102 5.31 -12.50 3.71
CA VAL A 102 4.95 -11.74 2.51
C VAL A 102 4.99 -10.24 2.83
N SER A 103 5.61 -9.46 1.96
CA SER A 103 5.51 -8.00 2.00
C SER A 103 4.35 -7.55 1.12
N TYR A 104 3.60 -6.53 1.55
CA TYR A 104 2.44 -6.01 0.83
C TYR A 104 2.30 -4.49 1.00
N THR A 105 1.59 -3.89 0.08
CA THR A 105 1.34 -2.44 0.07
C THR A 105 -0.12 -2.13 -0.19
N ARG A 106 -0.57 -0.93 0.25
CA ARG A 106 -1.95 -0.49 0.15
C ARG A 106 -2.14 0.80 -0.66
N ASN A 107 -1.14 1.63 -0.78
CA ASN A 107 -1.27 3.02 -1.21
C ASN A 107 -0.22 3.48 -2.24
N GLN A 108 0.36 2.58 -3.01
CA GLN A 108 1.39 2.96 -3.99
C GLN A 108 1.11 2.35 -5.36
N ALA A 109 1.78 2.87 -6.38
CA ALA A 109 1.82 2.23 -7.68
C ALA A 109 2.62 0.93 -7.61
N LEU A 110 2.10 -0.13 -8.22
CA LEU A 110 2.73 -1.45 -8.28
C LEU A 110 2.78 -1.95 -9.71
N THR A 111 3.99 -2.32 -10.16
CA THR A 111 4.17 -3.01 -11.44
C THR A 111 3.83 -4.49 -11.24
N LEU A 112 2.92 -5.00 -12.05
CA LEU A 112 2.45 -6.37 -12.03
C LEU A 112 3.13 -7.19 -13.13
N ALA A 113 3.61 -8.38 -12.77
CA ALA A 113 4.04 -9.40 -13.72
C ALA A 113 2.94 -10.48 -13.85
N ASN A 114 2.90 -11.18 -15.00
CA ASN A 114 1.98 -12.30 -15.22
C ASN A 114 0.49 -11.98 -14.99
N ILE A 115 0.00 -10.88 -15.53
CA ILE A 115 -1.36 -10.35 -15.33
C ILE A 115 -2.44 -11.39 -15.62
N ASN A 116 -2.25 -12.30 -16.58
CA ASN A 116 -3.17 -13.42 -16.86
C ASN A 116 -3.45 -14.29 -15.63
N SER A 117 -2.48 -14.45 -14.73
CA SER A 117 -2.67 -15.21 -13.49
C SER A 117 -3.25 -14.35 -12.35
N LEU A 118 -3.09 -13.03 -12.43
CA LEU A 118 -3.48 -12.09 -11.38
C LEU A 118 -4.85 -11.46 -11.60
N ALA A 119 -5.36 -11.43 -12.83
CA ALA A 119 -6.61 -10.77 -13.14
C ALA A 119 -7.50 -11.60 -14.07
N ASP A 120 -8.78 -11.64 -13.74
CA ASP A 120 -9.82 -12.22 -14.58
C ASP A 120 -10.32 -11.17 -15.59
N ASN A 121 -10.82 -11.66 -16.72
CA ASN A 121 -11.43 -10.82 -17.78
C ASN A 121 -10.49 -9.72 -18.33
N VAL A 122 -9.20 -10.04 -18.43
CA VAL A 122 -8.21 -9.18 -19.07
C VAL A 122 -8.03 -9.55 -20.54
N SER A 123 -7.91 -8.55 -21.40
CA SER A 123 -7.63 -8.77 -22.82
C SER A 123 -6.11 -8.93 -23.02
N ASN A 124 -5.71 -9.97 -23.73
CA ASN A 124 -4.30 -10.22 -24.08
C ASN A 124 -3.34 -10.31 -22.88
N GLY A 125 -3.85 -10.61 -21.69
CA GLY A 125 -3.04 -10.71 -20.48
C GLY A 125 -2.44 -9.39 -19.99
N LEU A 126 -3.08 -8.28 -20.29
CA LEU A 126 -2.64 -6.93 -19.93
C LEU A 126 -3.76 -6.19 -19.20
N LEU A 127 -3.37 -5.26 -18.33
CA LEU A 127 -4.31 -4.30 -17.78
C LEU A 127 -4.75 -3.31 -18.87
N GLU A 128 -5.93 -2.74 -18.68
CA GLU A 128 -6.41 -1.66 -19.54
C GLU A 128 -6.23 -0.32 -18.80
N ALA A 129 -5.31 0.51 -19.30
CA ALA A 129 -4.99 1.81 -18.70
C ALA A 129 -6.24 2.68 -18.54
N GLY A 130 -6.35 3.36 -17.41
CA GLY A 130 -7.50 4.21 -17.09
C GLY A 130 -8.74 3.45 -16.60
N LYS A 131 -8.67 2.13 -16.41
CA LYS A 131 -9.77 1.33 -15.86
C LYS A 131 -9.54 0.95 -14.41
N TYR A 132 -10.62 0.93 -13.63
CA TYR A 132 -10.62 0.41 -12.27
C TYR A 132 -10.62 -1.11 -12.27
N TYR A 133 -9.92 -1.66 -11.28
CA TYR A 133 -9.87 -3.08 -11.00
C TYR A 133 -10.43 -3.34 -9.60
N TRP A 134 -11.15 -4.43 -9.47
CA TRP A 134 -11.88 -4.84 -8.30
C TRP A 134 -11.35 -6.19 -7.82
N LEU A 135 -11.65 -6.55 -6.58
CA LEU A 135 -11.41 -7.90 -6.08
C LEU A 135 -12.31 -8.89 -6.83
N SER A 136 -11.72 -9.98 -7.33
CA SER A 136 -12.47 -11.07 -7.96
C SER A 136 -13.08 -12.01 -6.92
N VAL A 137 -14.14 -12.72 -7.30
CA VAL A 137 -14.64 -13.88 -6.55
C VAL A 137 -13.65 -15.06 -6.60
N ASN A 138 -12.77 -15.09 -7.59
CA ASN A 138 -11.68 -16.06 -7.69
C ASN A 138 -10.54 -15.65 -6.77
N THR A 139 -10.18 -16.54 -5.85
CA THR A 139 -9.19 -16.28 -4.80
C THR A 139 -7.84 -15.78 -5.35
N GLY A 140 -7.36 -14.68 -4.78
CA GLY A 140 -6.07 -14.06 -5.14
C GLY A 140 -6.07 -13.34 -6.48
N LYS A 141 -7.24 -13.00 -7.03
CA LYS A 141 -7.32 -12.33 -8.33
C LYS A 141 -8.02 -10.98 -8.28
N LEU A 142 -7.74 -10.18 -9.29
CA LEU A 142 -8.43 -8.95 -9.62
C LEU A 142 -9.44 -9.19 -10.75
N THR A 143 -10.42 -8.32 -10.92
CA THR A 143 -11.33 -8.33 -12.05
C THR A 143 -11.68 -6.92 -12.50
N ARG A 144 -11.92 -6.74 -13.79
CA ARG A 144 -12.45 -5.48 -14.34
C ARG A 144 -13.98 -5.41 -14.23
N THR A 145 -14.63 -6.54 -14.15
CA THR A 145 -16.09 -6.68 -14.13
C THR A 145 -16.54 -7.34 -12.83
N PRO A 146 -16.74 -6.58 -11.73
CA PRO A 146 -17.24 -7.15 -10.49
C PRO A 146 -18.69 -7.61 -10.67
N ASP A 147 -19.11 -8.62 -9.90
CA ASP A 147 -20.50 -9.03 -9.88
C ASP A 147 -21.34 -7.98 -9.12
N THR A 148 -22.21 -7.31 -9.85
CA THR A 148 -23.14 -6.31 -9.32
C THR A 148 -24.60 -6.78 -9.35
N SER A 149 -24.84 -8.00 -9.78
CA SER A 149 -26.18 -8.55 -10.00
C SER A 149 -26.65 -9.52 -8.90
N THR A 150 -25.70 -10.12 -8.19
CA THR A 150 -26.00 -11.11 -7.14
C THR A 150 -26.20 -10.41 -5.80
N THR A 151 -27.38 -10.54 -5.19
CA THR A 151 -27.65 -10.05 -3.83
C THR A 151 -26.71 -10.72 -2.83
N GLY A 152 -26.03 -9.92 -2.02
CA GLY A 152 -25.02 -10.39 -1.08
C GLY A 152 -23.60 -10.45 -1.67
N ALA A 153 -23.42 -10.12 -2.95
CA ALA A 153 -22.09 -9.99 -3.53
C ALA A 153 -21.28 -8.88 -2.82
N VAL A 154 -19.98 -9.09 -2.68
CA VAL A 154 -19.08 -8.13 -2.02
C VAL A 154 -18.25 -7.41 -3.07
N LEU A 155 -18.34 -6.08 -3.08
CA LEU A 155 -17.56 -5.24 -3.98
C LEU A 155 -16.41 -4.59 -3.22
N VAL A 156 -15.19 -4.71 -3.74
CA VAL A 156 -14.00 -4.02 -3.23
C VAL A 156 -13.21 -3.46 -4.40
N GLN A 157 -13.17 -2.14 -4.53
CA GLN A 157 -12.27 -1.50 -5.48
C GLN A 157 -10.83 -1.63 -4.97
N ILE A 158 -9.93 -2.05 -5.84
CA ILE A 158 -8.51 -2.26 -5.52
C ILE A 158 -7.66 -1.09 -6.03
N GLY A 159 -7.93 -0.59 -7.23
CA GLY A 159 -7.15 0.52 -7.76
C GLY A 159 -7.42 0.82 -9.23
N LEU A 160 -6.66 1.77 -9.76
CA LEU A 160 -6.72 2.25 -11.13
C LEU A 160 -5.49 1.78 -11.91
N ALA A 161 -5.68 1.16 -13.06
CA ALA A 161 -4.57 0.83 -13.96
C ALA A 161 -3.98 2.11 -14.57
N LEU A 162 -2.69 2.34 -14.34
CA LEU A 162 -1.94 3.46 -14.91
C LEU A 162 -1.40 3.12 -16.30
N SER A 163 -1.08 1.85 -16.52
CA SER A 163 -0.59 1.33 -17.79
C SER A 163 -1.06 -0.11 -18.00
N THR A 164 -0.52 -0.77 -19.00
CA THR A 164 -0.83 -2.17 -19.28
C THR A 164 -0.30 -3.17 -18.25
N ASN A 165 0.57 -2.74 -17.35
CA ASN A 165 1.18 -3.57 -16.30
C ASN A 165 1.39 -2.86 -14.97
N GLU A 166 0.85 -1.66 -14.79
CA GLU A 166 1.00 -0.89 -13.56
C GLU A 166 -0.37 -0.48 -13.01
N ILE A 167 -0.58 -0.66 -11.71
CA ILE A 167 -1.79 -0.27 -11.00
C ILE A 167 -1.47 0.68 -9.85
N GLN A 168 -2.19 1.80 -9.78
CA GLN A 168 -2.24 2.63 -8.57
C GLN A 168 -3.19 1.96 -7.58
N ILE A 169 -2.68 1.56 -6.44
CA ILE A 169 -3.48 0.90 -5.41
C ILE A 169 -4.24 1.94 -4.61
N GLU A 170 -5.57 1.79 -4.54
CA GLU A 170 -6.51 2.64 -3.80
C GLU A 170 -7.65 1.79 -3.24
N ILE A 171 -7.34 0.94 -2.24
CA ILE A 171 -8.29 -0.03 -1.73
C ILE A 171 -9.41 0.66 -0.97
N GLN A 172 -10.64 0.49 -1.45
CA GLN A 172 -11.85 0.97 -0.80
C GLN A 172 -12.38 -0.05 0.22
N ALA A 173 -13.26 0.41 1.11
CA ALA A 173 -13.95 -0.48 2.04
C ALA A 173 -14.89 -1.44 1.28
N PRO A 174 -15.03 -2.69 1.73
CA PRO A 174 -15.98 -3.63 1.16
C PRO A 174 -17.43 -3.12 1.23
N VAL A 175 -18.17 -3.23 0.14
CA VAL A 175 -19.61 -2.94 0.07
C VAL A 175 -20.34 -4.21 -0.28
N VAL A 176 -21.39 -4.54 0.47
CA VAL A 176 -22.31 -5.65 0.19
C VAL A 176 -23.52 -5.11 -0.53
N ILE A 177 -23.93 -5.71 -1.65
CA ILE A 177 -25.09 -5.33 -2.47
C ILE A 177 -26.24 -6.33 -2.34
#